data_42f06faa09dad64adb5e573b03d3b461
#
_entry.id   42f06faa09dad64adb5e573b03d3b461
#
_cell.length_a   1.000
_cell.length_b   1.000
_cell.length_c   1.000
_cell.angle_alpha   90.00
_cell.angle_beta   90.00
_cell.angle_gamma   90.00
#
_symmetry.space_group_name_H-M   'P 1'
#
loop_
_entity.id
_entity.type
_entity.pdbx_description
1 polymer ?
#
loop_
_entity_poly.entity_id
_entity_poly.type
_entity_poly.pdbx_seq_one_letter_code
_entity_poly.pdbx_strand_id
1 'polypeptide(L)'
;HINDLFNEETDIDVKKRMLVVLANIDDVAVYRTIENLSRQESPIQKWAIIALQQSRMLLQSTLLDDPGIFISTGLGGHGLLLRYFCVFFNRIPGELPVFQQNTLKNELKTLICKAQGTIENIEFKPDFTTVLLLLPLQTELQVLFAGLIDECNLYGNFLHENMIVTNVKKLTDEEICQLLHHNNPREVLK
;
A
#
# COMPACT_ATOMS: atom_id res chain seq x y z
N HIS A 1 -13.42 0.09 25.03
CA HIS A 1 -13.12 1.52 25.24
C HIS A 1 -11.65 1.80 24.85
N ILE A 2 -11.38 2.92 24.15
CA ILE A 2 -10.02 3.29 23.70
C ILE A 2 -9.01 3.37 24.87
N ASN A 3 -9.47 3.73 26.04
CA ASN A 3 -8.65 3.83 27.26
C ASN A 3 -8.06 2.47 27.71
N ASP A 4 -8.69 1.37 27.36
CA ASP A 4 -8.22 0.02 27.73
C ASP A 4 -6.93 -0.36 26.99
N LEU A 5 -6.61 0.33 25.89
CA LEU A 5 -5.32 0.18 25.19
C LEU A 5 -4.13 0.64 26.03
N PHE A 6 -4.34 1.64 26.89
CA PHE A 6 -3.32 2.22 27.76
C PHE A 6 -3.28 1.58 29.15
N ASN A 7 -4.28 0.75 29.49
CA ASN A 7 -4.32 0.07 30.77
C ASN A 7 -3.36 -1.12 30.78
N GLU A 8 -2.40 -1.15 31.70
CA GLU A 8 -1.42 -2.23 31.82
C GLU A 8 -2.06 -3.60 32.16
N GLU A 9 -3.20 -3.62 32.86
CA GLU A 9 -3.93 -4.83 33.24
C GLU A 9 -4.67 -5.49 32.06
N THR A 10 -4.86 -4.78 30.95
CA THR A 10 -5.55 -5.33 29.78
C THR A 10 -4.66 -6.34 29.04
N ASP A 11 -5.21 -7.53 28.80
CA ASP A 11 -4.53 -8.60 28.08
C ASP A 11 -4.02 -8.15 26.69
N ILE A 12 -2.81 -8.59 26.34
CA ILE A 12 -2.14 -8.21 25.09
C ILE A 12 -2.95 -8.61 23.84
N ASP A 13 -3.63 -9.77 23.88
CA ASP A 13 -4.40 -10.23 22.73
C ASP A 13 -5.71 -9.45 22.59
N VAL A 14 -6.26 -8.96 23.69
CA VAL A 14 -7.39 -8.01 23.67
C VAL A 14 -6.94 -6.68 23.03
N LYS A 15 -5.80 -6.15 23.43
CA LYS A 15 -5.23 -4.92 22.84
C LYS A 15 -4.97 -5.06 21.34
N LYS A 16 -4.44 -6.20 20.88
CA LYS A 16 -4.24 -6.48 19.45
C LYS A 16 -5.56 -6.47 18.68
N ARG A 17 -6.60 -7.13 19.20
CA ARG A 17 -7.95 -7.13 18.60
C ARG A 17 -8.53 -5.72 18.53
N MET A 18 -8.37 -4.94 19.60
CA MET A 18 -8.81 -3.54 19.61
C MET A 18 -8.11 -2.71 18.54
N LEU A 19 -6.79 -2.87 18.34
CA LEU A 19 -6.03 -2.19 17.30
C LEU A 19 -6.54 -2.54 15.90
N VAL A 20 -6.88 -3.81 15.64
CA VAL A 20 -7.47 -4.24 14.36
C VAL A 20 -8.81 -3.55 14.11
N VAL A 21 -9.67 -3.47 15.12
CA VAL A 21 -10.98 -2.78 15.00
C VAL A 21 -10.78 -1.28 14.77
N LEU A 22 -9.92 -0.64 15.59
CA LEU A 22 -9.68 0.80 15.50
C LEU A 22 -9.05 1.21 14.17
N ALA A 23 -8.16 0.38 13.61
CA ALA A 23 -7.53 0.65 12.32
C ALA A 23 -8.52 0.76 11.15
N ASN A 24 -9.74 0.21 11.30
CA ASN A 24 -10.81 0.28 10.31
C ASN A 24 -11.86 1.37 10.58
N ILE A 25 -11.60 2.24 11.55
CA ILE A 25 -12.47 3.40 11.84
C ILE A 25 -11.90 4.63 11.12
N ASP A 26 -12.72 5.23 10.26
CA ASP A 26 -12.39 6.46 9.55
C ASP A 26 -12.61 7.68 10.47
N ASP A 27 -11.66 7.89 11.39
CA ASP A 27 -11.70 8.97 12.37
C ASP A 27 -10.27 9.43 12.70
N VAL A 28 -10.03 10.73 12.55
CA VAL A 28 -8.73 11.38 12.81
C VAL A 28 -8.30 11.25 14.28
N ALA A 29 -9.23 11.23 15.23
CA ALA A 29 -8.90 11.08 16.65
C ALA A 29 -8.42 9.64 16.93
N VAL A 30 -9.03 8.65 16.30
CA VAL A 30 -8.61 7.25 16.35
C VAL A 30 -7.22 7.09 15.73
N TYR A 31 -6.98 7.68 14.58
CA TYR A 31 -5.67 7.68 13.93
C TYR A 31 -4.58 8.23 14.87
N ARG A 32 -4.81 9.41 15.49
CA ARG A 32 -3.85 10.01 16.42
C ARG A 32 -3.59 9.14 17.65
N THR A 33 -4.60 8.44 18.13
CA THR A 33 -4.46 7.49 19.24
C THR A 33 -3.53 6.33 18.87
N ILE A 34 -3.74 5.74 17.69
CA ILE A 34 -2.88 4.66 17.17
C ILE A 34 -1.45 5.18 16.92
N GLU A 35 -1.32 6.39 16.38
CA GLU A 35 -0.02 7.05 16.16
C GLU A 35 0.77 7.20 17.46
N ASN A 36 0.13 7.68 18.52
CA ASN A 36 0.77 7.80 19.85
C ASN A 36 1.24 6.45 20.38
N LEU A 37 0.42 5.40 20.25
CA LEU A 37 0.79 4.03 20.65
C LEU A 37 1.96 3.47 19.83
N SER A 38 2.03 3.79 18.54
CA SER A 38 3.11 3.31 17.68
C SER A 38 4.49 3.88 18.04
N ARG A 39 4.51 5.04 18.70
CA ARG A 39 5.74 5.74 19.15
C ARG A 39 6.21 5.27 20.53
N GLN A 40 5.37 4.58 21.30
CA GLN A 40 5.69 4.10 22.64
C GLN A 40 6.34 2.73 22.57
N GLU A 41 7.43 2.52 23.32
CA GLU A 41 8.00 1.20 23.51
C GLU A 41 7.04 0.33 24.35
N SER A 42 6.41 -0.63 23.72
CA SER A 42 5.42 -1.51 24.36
C SER A 42 5.36 -2.87 23.65
N PRO A 43 4.84 -3.91 24.33
CA PRO A 43 4.66 -5.23 23.71
C PRO A 43 3.75 -5.22 22.46
N ILE A 44 2.90 -4.20 22.33
CA ILE A 44 1.97 -4.04 21.18
C ILE A 44 2.46 -3.04 20.13
N GLN A 45 3.65 -2.45 20.29
CA GLN A 45 4.17 -1.42 19.40
C GLN A 45 4.16 -1.86 17.93
N LYS A 46 4.62 -3.08 17.63
CA LYS A 46 4.63 -3.61 16.24
C LYS A 46 3.23 -3.70 15.65
N TRP A 47 2.24 -4.07 16.46
CA TRP A 47 0.84 -4.10 16.08
C TRP A 47 0.26 -2.70 15.89
N ALA A 48 0.64 -1.75 16.74
CA ALA A 48 0.25 -0.35 16.60
C ALA A 48 0.81 0.27 15.31
N ILE A 49 2.04 -0.07 14.89
CA ILE A 49 2.63 0.37 13.62
C ILE A 49 1.80 -0.17 12.43
N ILE A 50 1.42 -1.44 12.45
CA ILE A 50 0.58 -2.04 11.39
C ILE A 50 -0.80 -1.38 11.36
N ALA A 51 -1.42 -1.20 12.53
CA ALA A 51 -2.72 -0.54 12.66
C ALA A 51 -2.68 0.92 12.19
N LEU A 52 -1.58 1.64 12.47
CA LEU A 52 -1.37 3.01 12.01
C LEU A 52 -1.32 3.07 10.48
N GLN A 53 -0.60 2.15 9.85
CA GLN A 53 -0.53 2.08 8.40
C GLN A 53 -1.92 1.88 7.78
N GLN A 54 -2.69 0.94 8.31
CA GLN A 54 -4.08 0.69 7.88
C GLN A 54 -4.97 1.93 8.05
N SER A 55 -4.94 2.56 9.23
CA SER A 55 -5.75 3.75 9.52
C SER A 55 -5.35 4.94 8.64
N ARG A 56 -4.04 5.12 8.36
CA ARG A 56 -3.55 6.16 7.45
C ARG A 56 -4.09 5.95 6.04
N MET A 57 -4.02 4.72 5.53
CA MET A 57 -4.53 4.37 4.20
C MET A 57 -6.04 4.66 4.08
N LEU A 58 -6.81 4.29 5.10
CA LEU A 58 -8.25 4.55 5.14
C LEU A 58 -8.56 6.04 5.11
N LEU A 59 -7.94 6.83 5.98
CA LEU A 59 -8.11 8.29 6.03
C LEU A 59 -7.71 8.98 4.72
N GLN A 60 -6.57 8.58 4.14
CA GLN A 60 -6.11 9.15 2.87
C GLN A 60 -7.10 8.86 1.74
N SER A 61 -7.61 7.63 1.63
CA SER A 61 -8.59 7.27 0.62
C SER A 61 -9.89 8.04 0.74
N THR A 62 -10.29 8.40 1.96
CA THR A 62 -11.53 9.16 2.22
C THR A 62 -11.33 10.67 2.00
N LEU A 63 -10.18 11.21 2.43
CA LEU A 63 -9.93 12.66 2.37
C LEU A 63 -9.53 13.17 0.98
N LEU A 64 -8.88 12.33 0.17
CA LEU A 64 -8.34 12.75 -1.14
C LEU A 64 -9.28 12.44 -2.31
N ASP A 65 -10.43 11.79 -2.05
CA ASP A 65 -11.36 11.32 -3.09
C ASP A 65 -10.64 10.47 -4.18
N ASP A 66 -9.49 9.88 -3.78
CA ASP A 66 -8.59 9.16 -4.67
C ASP A 66 -8.94 7.67 -4.60
N PRO A 67 -9.30 7.03 -5.73
CA PRO A 67 -9.75 5.63 -5.77
C PRO A 67 -8.63 4.60 -5.54
N GLY A 68 -7.56 4.97 -4.83
CA GLY A 68 -6.54 4.01 -4.39
C GLY A 68 -7.16 2.89 -3.57
N ILE A 69 -7.21 1.68 -4.10
CA ILE A 69 -7.71 0.51 -3.38
C ILE A 69 -6.61 0.00 -2.45
N PHE A 70 -6.89 0.05 -1.16
CA PHE A 70 -6.03 -0.52 -0.14
C PHE A 70 -6.76 -1.64 0.61
N ILE A 71 -6.24 -2.86 0.52
CA ILE A 71 -6.75 -4.01 1.27
C ILE A 71 -5.60 -4.56 2.11
N SER A 72 -5.79 -4.73 3.41
CA SER A 72 -4.73 -5.19 4.30
C SER A 72 -4.97 -6.61 4.82
N THR A 73 -4.10 -7.51 4.53
CA THR A 73 -3.65 -8.75 5.19
C THR A 73 -3.50 -9.93 4.23
N GLY A 74 -2.35 -10.60 4.16
CA GLY A 74 -2.22 -11.92 3.55
C GLY A 74 -0.94 -12.23 2.78
N LEU A 75 -0.27 -11.25 2.17
CA LEU A 75 1.01 -11.50 1.49
C LEU A 75 2.19 -11.65 2.44
N GLY A 76 1.96 -11.38 3.75
CA GLY A 76 2.99 -11.47 4.75
C GLY A 76 4.09 -10.42 4.57
N GLY A 77 5.30 -10.77 5.03
CA GLY A 77 6.45 -9.89 4.96
C GLY A 77 7.71 -10.62 5.42
N HIS A 78 8.78 -9.88 5.57
CA HIS A 78 10.04 -10.40 6.11
C HIS A 78 10.63 -9.40 7.12
N GLY A 79 10.79 -9.82 8.37
CA GLY A 79 11.26 -8.94 9.45
C GLY A 79 10.30 -7.78 9.70
N LEU A 80 10.78 -6.55 9.51
CA LEU A 80 9.99 -5.30 9.62
C LEU A 80 9.47 -4.81 8.26
N LEU A 81 9.65 -5.59 7.20
CA LEU A 81 9.17 -5.26 5.86
C LEU A 81 7.87 -5.97 5.58
N LEU A 82 6.89 -5.24 5.05
CA LEU A 82 5.62 -5.78 4.58
C LEU A 82 5.67 -5.99 3.07
N ARG A 83 5.09 -7.09 2.59
CA ARG A 83 5.04 -7.39 1.16
C ARG A 83 3.83 -6.71 0.52
N TYR A 84 4.09 -6.05 -0.59
CA TYR A 84 3.08 -5.38 -1.41
C TYR A 84 3.09 -5.94 -2.83
N PHE A 85 1.90 -6.06 -3.39
CA PHE A 85 1.67 -6.30 -4.80
C PHE A 85 1.14 -5.01 -5.41
N CYS A 86 1.86 -4.48 -6.39
CA CYS A 86 1.56 -3.22 -7.05
C CYS A 86 1.24 -3.47 -8.52
N VAL A 87 0.28 -2.72 -9.07
CA VAL A 87 -0.06 -2.73 -10.50
C VAL A 87 0.02 -1.32 -11.04
N PHE A 88 0.88 -1.10 -12.01
CA PHE A 88 1.02 0.15 -12.76
C PHE A 88 0.36 -0.03 -14.11
N PHE A 89 -0.59 0.82 -14.44
CA PHE A 89 -1.31 0.76 -15.70
C PHE A 89 -0.63 1.60 -16.77
N ASN A 90 -0.59 1.07 -18.00
CA ASN A 90 -0.12 1.81 -19.15
C ASN A 90 -1.17 2.88 -19.54
N ARG A 91 -0.73 4.09 -19.82
CA ARG A 91 -1.65 5.15 -20.28
C ARG A 91 -2.22 4.88 -21.68
N ILE A 92 -1.44 4.22 -22.52
CA ILE A 92 -1.86 3.76 -23.84
C ILE A 92 -1.87 2.23 -23.80
N PRO A 93 -2.98 1.59 -24.16
CA PRO A 93 -3.05 0.12 -24.22
C PRO A 93 -1.97 -0.47 -25.14
N GLY A 94 -1.42 -1.60 -24.73
CA GLY A 94 -0.38 -2.31 -25.45
C GLY A 94 0.92 -2.44 -24.67
N GLU A 95 1.88 -3.19 -25.21
CA GLU A 95 3.17 -3.42 -24.57
C GLU A 95 4.00 -2.15 -24.48
N LEU A 96 4.58 -1.90 -23.32
CA LEU A 96 5.54 -0.81 -23.16
C LEU A 96 6.80 -1.07 -24.02
N PRO A 97 7.28 -0.09 -24.78
CA PRO A 97 8.57 -0.18 -25.43
C PRO A 97 9.69 -0.51 -24.43
N VAL A 98 10.72 -1.23 -24.89
CA VAL A 98 11.86 -1.65 -24.05
C VAL A 98 12.49 -0.48 -23.27
N PHE A 99 12.55 0.69 -23.89
CA PHE A 99 13.06 1.91 -23.23
C PHE A 99 12.21 2.26 -21.99
N GLN A 100 10.87 2.28 -22.12
CA GLN A 100 9.96 2.62 -21.03
C GLN A 100 9.98 1.54 -19.93
N GLN A 101 10.06 0.26 -20.32
CA GLN A 101 10.25 -0.83 -19.37
C GLN A 101 11.53 -0.65 -18.52
N ASN A 102 12.63 -0.29 -19.17
CA ASN A 102 13.92 -0.04 -18.52
C ASN A 102 13.85 1.21 -17.62
N THR A 103 13.18 2.27 -18.06
CA THR A 103 12.95 3.46 -17.23
C THR A 103 12.21 3.09 -15.95
N LEU A 104 11.03 2.46 -16.06
CA LEU A 104 10.25 2.04 -14.90
C LEU A 104 11.05 1.13 -13.97
N LYS A 105 11.79 0.17 -14.53
CA LYS A 105 12.62 -0.75 -13.75
C LYS A 105 13.74 -0.05 -12.99
N ASN A 106 14.38 0.95 -13.59
CA ASN A 106 15.48 1.69 -12.97
C ASN A 106 14.97 2.65 -11.89
N GLU A 107 13.87 3.38 -12.16
CA GLU A 107 13.26 4.28 -11.20
C GLU A 107 12.72 3.49 -9.99
N LEU A 108 12.04 2.35 -10.22
CA LEU A 108 11.62 1.44 -9.15
C LEU A 108 12.81 1.01 -8.29
N LYS A 109 13.90 0.54 -8.91
CA LYS A 109 15.09 0.11 -8.15
C LYS A 109 15.67 1.23 -7.30
N THR A 110 15.79 2.43 -7.87
CA THR A 110 16.35 3.59 -7.18
C THR A 110 15.46 3.99 -6.00
N LEU A 111 14.15 4.06 -6.22
CA LEU A 111 13.19 4.49 -5.22
C LEU A 111 13.06 3.49 -4.08
N ILE A 112 12.90 2.20 -4.40
CA ILE A 112 12.75 1.13 -3.42
C ILE A 112 14.03 0.97 -2.60
N CYS A 113 15.21 1.10 -3.21
CA CYS A 113 16.49 1.10 -2.49
C CYS A 113 16.57 2.28 -1.50
N LYS A 114 16.19 3.50 -1.91
CA LYS A 114 16.13 4.67 -1.01
C LYS A 114 15.17 4.46 0.15
N ALA A 115 14.05 3.79 -0.09
CA ALA A 115 13.06 3.44 0.92
C ALA A 115 13.47 2.23 1.80
N GLN A 116 14.68 1.70 1.66
CA GLN A 116 15.17 0.49 2.35
C GLN A 116 14.30 -0.75 2.10
N GLY A 117 13.66 -0.80 0.95
CA GLY A 117 12.85 -1.92 0.50
C GLY A 117 13.61 -2.87 -0.43
N THR A 118 12.93 -3.90 -0.89
CA THR A 118 13.46 -4.90 -1.83
C THR A 118 12.40 -5.22 -2.88
N ILE A 119 12.79 -5.29 -4.14
CA ILE A 119 11.94 -5.77 -5.23
C ILE A 119 12.13 -7.27 -5.35
N GLU A 120 11.04 -8.04 -5.21
CA GLU A 120 11.06 -9.50 -5.37
C GLU A 120 10.78 -9.92 -6.81
N ASN A 121 9.85 -9.25 -7.50
CA ASN A 121 9.50 -9.56 -8.89
C ASN A 121 8.97 -8.33 -9.63
N ILE A 122 9.19 -8.26 -10.94
CA ILE A 122 8.60 -7.30 -11.88
C ILE A 122 8.20 -8.06 -13.13
N GLU A 123 6.92 -7.96 -13.52
CA GLU A 123 6.39 -8.56 -14.75
C GLU A 123 5.73 -7.49 -15.61
N PHE A 124 6.17 -7.37 -16.86
CA PHE A 124 5.55 -6.50 -17.85
C PHE A 124 4.49 -7.28 -18.63
N LYS A 125 3.28 -6.76 -18.65
CA LYS A 125 2.12 -7.27 -19.39
C LYS A 125 1.71 -6.23 -20.45
N PRO A 126 0.86 -6.59 -21.42
CA PRO A 126 0.49 -5.65 -22.48
C PRO A 126 -0.10 -4.33 -21.97
N ASP A 127 -0.94 -4.33 -20.96
CA ASP A 127 -1.66 -3.13 -20.53
C ASP A 127 -1.24 -2.61 -19.15
N PHE A 128 -0.43 -3.39 -18.44
CA PHE A 128 0.01 -3.07 -17.08
C PHE A 128 1.32 -3.76 -16.71
N THR A 129 1.95 -3.26 -15.65
CA THR A 129 3.12 -3.88 -15.04
C THR A 129 2.80 -4.26 -13.61
N THR A 130 3.10 -5.50 -13.23
CA THR A 130 2.97 -5.95 -11.84
C THR A 130 4.32 -5.95 -11.15
N VAL A 131 4.33 -5.54 -9.89
CA VAL A 131 5.54 -5.51 -9.05
C VAL A 131 5.24 -6.13 -7.70
N LEU A 132 6.05 -7.08 -7.30
CA LEU A 132 6.05 -7.62 -5.94
C LEU A 132 7.27 -7.07 -5.20
N LEU A 133 7.05 -6.44 -4.06
CA LEU A 133 8.12 -5.78 -3.33
C LEU A 133 7.88 -5.80 -1.81
N LEU A 134 8.96 -5.59 -1.07
CA LEU A 134 8.97 -5.44 0.37
C LEU A 134 9.33 -4.01 0.72
N LEU A 135 8.56 -3.39 1.62
CA LEU A 135 8.81 -2.04 2.13
C LEU A 135 8.67 -1.99 3.65
N PRO A 136 9.41 -1.09 4.31
CA PRO A 136 9.22 -0.82 5.74
C PRO A 136 7.78 -0.41 6.05
N LEU A 137 7.30 -0.82 7.22
CA LEU A 137 5.93 -0.53 7.69
C LEU A 137 5.60 0.97 7.74
N GLN A 138 6.61 1.82 7.93
CA GLN A 138 6.44 3.28 8.04
C GLN A 138 6.41 3.99 6.67
N THR A 139 6.60 3.27 5.56
CA THR A 139 6.68 3.87 4.23
C THR A 139 5.35 4.52 3.84
N GLU A 140 5.38 5.76 3.41
CA GLU A 140 4.23 6.48 2.85
C GLU A 140 4.04 6.09 1.38
N LEU A 141 3.28 5.01 1.16
CA LEU A 141 3.14 4.36 -0.15
C LEU A 141 2.64 5.31 -1.23
N GLN A 142 1.66 6.17 -0.90
CA GLN A 142 1.07 7.09 -1.85
C GLN A 142 2.10 8.11 -2.36
N VAL A 143 2.83 8.74 -1.45
CA VAL A 143 3.89 9.70 -1.80
C VAL A 143 4.99 9.01 -2.60
N LEU A 144 5.39 7.80 -2.17
CA LEU A 144 6.43 7.02 -2.82
C LEU A 144 6.08 6.73 -4.29
N PHE A 145 4.89 6.19 -4.53
CA PHE A 145 4.51 5.74 -5.87
C PHE A 145 4.00 6.86 -6.77
N ALA A 146 3.40 7.93 -6.21
CA ALA A 146 3.10 9.13 -6.99
C ALA A 146 4.39 9.74 -7.54
N GLY A 147 5.42 9.90 -6.71
CA GLY A 147 6.73 10.35 -7.16
C GLY A 147 7.35 9.44 -8.22
N LEU A 148 7.19 8.12 -8.10
CA LEU A 148 7.65 7.18 -9.14
C LEU A 148 6.97 7.41 -10.49
N ILE A 149 5.64 7.55 -10.48
CA ILE A 149 4.85 7.77 -11.69
C ILE A 149 5.25 9.10 -12.35
N ASP A 150 5.40 10.15 -11.55
CA ASP A 150 5.82 11.47 -12.03
C ASP A 150 7.19 11.41 -12.71
N GLU A 151 8.19 10.80 -12.05
CA GLU A 151 9.53 10.64 -12.61
C GLU A 151 9.52 9.80 -13.89
N CYS A 152 8.81 8.68 -13.93
CA CYS A 152 8.66 7.87 -15.14
C CYS A 152 8.00 8.64 -16.29
N ASN A 153 6.98 9.44 -15.99
CA ASN A 153 6.21 10.19 -16.97
C ASN A 153 6.97 11.36 -17.59
N LEU A 154 8.05 11.84 -16.97
CA LEU A 154 8.98 12.77 -17.61
C LEU A 154 9.60 12.19 -18.90
N TYR A 155 9.69 10.88 -19.03
CA TYR A 155 10.29 10.18 -20.18
C TYR A 155 9.26 9.67 -21.19
N GLY A 156 8.07 10.29 -21.28
CA GLY A 156 7.11 9.97 -22.33
C GLY A 156 5.65 9.79 -21.88
N ASN A 157 5.34 10.13 -20.62
CA ASN A 157 3.98 10.12 -20.08
C ASN A 157 3.24 8.79 -20.33
N PHE A 158 3.89 7.66 -20.00
CA PHE A 158 3.45 6.32 -20.38
C PHE A 158 2.70 5.57 -19.27
N LEU A 159 2.78 6.03 -18.01
CA LEU A 159 2.05 5.44 -16.89
C LEU A 159 0.78 6.26 -16.59
N HIS A 160 -0.28 5.54 -16.23
CA HIS A 160 -1.48 6.16 -15.69
C HIS A 160 -1.22 6.63 -14.27
N GLU A 161 -1.91 7.70 -13.84
CA GLU A 161 -1.79 8.24 -12.47
C GLU A 161 -2.36 7.28 -11.43
N ASN A 162 -3.42 6.56 -11.78
CA ASN A 162 -4.02 5.56 -10.92
C ASN A 162 -3.22 4.25 -10.95
N MET A 163 -3.05 3.66 -9.80
CA MET A 163 -2.39 2.38 -9.60
C MET A 163 -3.10 1.56 -8.53
N ILE A 164 -2.81 0.27 -8.48
CA ILE A 164 -3.29 -0.60 -7.40
C ILE A 164 -2.12 -0.97 -6.51
N VAL A 165 -2.31 -0.85 -5.20
CA VAL A 165 -1.39 -1.38 -4.19
C VAL A 165 -2.17 -2.22 -3.21
N THR A 166 -1.76 -3.46 -3.01
CA THR A 166 -2.37 -4.37 -2.04
C THR A 166 -1.31 -5.19 -1.32
N ASN A 167 -1.55 -5.52 -0.07
CA ASN A 167 -0.75 -6.47 0.71
C ASN A 167 -1.54 -7.73 1.08
N VAL A 168 -2.74 -7.92 0.51
CA VAL A 168 -3.63 -9.05 0.80
C VAL A 168 -3.29 -10.27 -0.03
N LYS A 169 -3.30 -10.10 -1.34
CA LYS A 169 -3.05 -11.17 -2.31
C LYS A 169 -2.44 -10.61 -3.58
N LYS A 170 -1.82 -11.49 -4.37
CA LYS A 170 -1.53 -11.18 -5.77
C LYS A 170 -2.85 -11.24 -6.54
N LEU A 171 -3.16 -10.19 -7.29
CA LEU A 171 -4.30 -10.18 -8.17
C LEU A 171 -4.01 -11.01 -9.43
N THR A 172 -5.02 -11.70 -9.93
CA THR A 172 -4.94 -12.38 -11.23
C THR A 172 -5.05 -11.37 -12.37
N ASP A 173 -4.61 -11.75 -13.57
CA ASP A 173 -4.71 -10.89 -14.75
C ASP A 173 -6.18 -10.54 -15.04
N GLU A 174 -7.13 -11.48 -14.81
CA GLU A 174 -8.57 -11.23 -14.98
C GLU A 174 -9.10 -10.21 -13.97
N GLU A 175 -8.69 -10.31 -12.71
CA GLU A 175 -9.08 -9.34 -11.67
C GLU A 175 -8.54 -7.94 -12.00
N ILE A 176 -7.30 -7.84 -12.48
CA ILE A 176 -6.69 -6.57 -12.89
C ILE A 176 -7.43 -5.96 -14.09
N CYS A 177 -7.73 -6.78 -15.12
CA CYS A 177 -8.48 -6.33 -16.29
C CYS A 177 -9.90 -5.86 -15.93
N GLN A 178 -10.59 -6.54 -15.01
CA GLN A 178 -11.90 -6.11 -14.51
C GLN A 178 -11.81 -4.73 -13.83
N LEU A 179 -10.77 -4.50 -13.03
CA LEU A 179 -10.53 -3.21 -12.37
C LEU A 179 -10.22 -2.08 -13.37
N LEU A 180 -9.54 -2.38 -14.49
CA LEU A 180 -9.31 -1.43 -15.58
C LEU A 180 -10.61 -0.98 -16.26
N HIS A 181 -11.55 -1.92 -16.47
CA HIS A 181 -12.80 -1.64 -17.20
C HIS A 181 -13.90 -1.03 -16.32
N HIS A 182 -13.82 -1.17 -15.00
CA HIS A 182 -14.74 -0.55 -14.07
C HIS A 182 -14.19 0.80 -13.57
N ASN A 183 -14.84 1.88 -13.96
CA ASN A 183 -14.55 3.24 -13.47
C ASN A 183 -14.78 3.41 -11.94
N ASN A 184 -15.08 2.34 -11.23
CA ASN A 184 -15.28 2.35 -9.77
C ASN A 184 -14.67 1.10 -9.11
N PRO A 185 -13.38 1.17 -8.68
CA PRO A 185 -12.69 0.03 -8.08
C PRO A 185 -13.32 -0.54 -6.80
N ARG A 186 -14.25 0.19 -6.17
CA ARG A 186 -14.89 -0.20 -4.89
C ARG A 186 -15.94 -1.32 -5.03
N GLU A 187 -16.42 -1.65 -6.23
CA GLU A 187 -17.48 -2.64 -6.43
C GLU A 187 -16.98 -4.08 -6.63
N VAL A 188 -15.72 -4.27 -6.98
CA VAL A 188 -15.16 -5.58 -7.36
C VAL A 188 -14.62 -6.38 -6.16
N LEU A 189 -14.49 -5.76 -4.99
CA LEU A 189 -13.87 -6.36 -3.80
C LEU A 189 -14.87 -6.67 -2.66
N LYS A 190 -16.14 -6.88 -2.99
CA LYS A 190 -17.15 -7.39 -2.04
C LYS A 190 -17.19 -8.91 -2.00
#